data_b51ea41456592dd3b70002fff7f9af73
#
_entry.id   b51ea41456592dd3b70002fff7f9af73
#
_cell.length_a   1.000
_cell.length_b   1.000
_cell.length_c   1.000
_cell.angle_alpha   90.00
_cell.angle_beta   90.00
_cell.angle_gamma   90.00
#
_symmetry.space_group_name_H-M   'P 1'
#
loop_
_entity.id
_entity.type
_entity.pdbx_description
1 polymer ?
#
loop_
_entity_poly.entity_id
_entity_poly.type
_entity_poly.pdbx_seq_one_letter_code
_entity_poly.pdbx_strand_id
1 'polypeptide(L)'
;MPDHAPSPLQTRLAKEITGDVLFDRFSLGRYATDASFYQIMPAGVVVPRNMDEALRALAIARDDGRIVTARGGGTSQCGQTVNNGIVIDFSKHLNRILSLDVENRTCVVEPGIVLDDLNRQLKKHGLWFPVDVSTASRATIGGMAGNNSCGGRSLRYGTMR
;
A
#
# COMPACT_ATOMS: atom_id res chain seq x y z
N MET A 1 22.46 14.92 16.45
CA MET A 1 21.29 15.82 16.40
C MET A 1 20.40 15.47 17.57
N PRO A 2 19.82 16.44 18.31
CA PRO A 2 19.05 16.12 19.49
C PRO A 2 17.88 15.21 19.11
N ASP A 3 17.76 14.08 19.83
CA ASP A 3 16.58 13.25 19.83
C ASP A 3 15.41 14.10 20.33
N HIS A 4 14.55 14.54 19.44
CA HIS A 4 13.31 15.19 19.85
C HIS A 4 12.43 14.12 20.52
N ALA A 5 11.89 14.46 21.69
CA ALA A 5 10.90 13.64 22.36
C ALA A 5 9.79 13.23 21.36
N PRO A 6 9.32 11.99 21.41
CA PRO A 6 8.29 11.52 20.49
C PRO A 6 7.02 12.38 20.58
N SER A 7 6.44 12.70 19.43
CA SER A 7 5.19 13.49 19.38
C SER A 7 4.02 12.70 20.01
N PRO A 8 2.96 13.38 20.47
CA PRO A 8 1.75 12.70 20.97
C PRO A 8 1.18 11.70 19.97
N LEU A 9 1.18 12.04 18.68
CA LEU A 9 0.75 11.16 17.58
C LEU A 9 1.63 9.91 17.50
N GLN A 10 2.95 10.08 17.48
CA GLN A 10 3.90 8.98 17.46
C GLN A 10 3.73 8.05 18.66
N THR A 11 3.58 8.61 19.86
CA THR A 11 3.38 7.85 21.10
C THR A 11 2.09 7.04 21.04
N ARG A 12 0.98 7.65 20.56
CA ARG A 12 -0.31 6.97 20.41
C ARG A 12 -0.24 5.83 19.39
N LEU A 13 0.34 6.08 18.22
CA LEU A 13 0.52 5.05 17.19
C LEU A 13 1.36 3.89 17.70
N ALA A 14 2.52 4.18 18.32
CA ALA A 14 3.41 3.15 18.87
C ALA A 14 2.77 2.31 19.99
N LYS A 15 1.82 2.87 20.74
CA LYS A 15 1.08 2.17 21.79
C LYS A 15 0.00 1.23 21.23
N GLU A 16 -0.64 1.61 20.11
CA GLU A 16 -1.86 0.98 19.62
C GLU A 16 -1.63 0.11 18.37
N ILE A 17 -0.45 0.18 17.75
CA ILE A 17 -0.07 -0.58 16.55
C ILE A 17 1.11 -1.47 16.91
N THR A 18 1.02 -2.77 16.59
CA THR A 18 2.13 -3.73 16.78
C THR A 18 3.04 -3.83 15.55
N GLY A 19 2.59 -3.30 14.41
CA GLY A 19 3.38 -3.12 13.20
C GLY A 19 4.44 -2.03 13.35
N ASP A 20 5.15 -1.74 12.26
CA ASP A 20 6.21 -0.73 12.31
C ASP A 20 5.58 0.68 12.34
N VAL A 21 6.03 1.51 13.28
CA VAL A 21 5.67 2.93 13.40
C VAL A 21 6.95 3.75 13.28
N LEU A 22 7.12 4.41 12.13
CA LEU A 22 8.37 5.00 11.70
C LEU A 22 8.27 6.53 11.67
N PHE A 23 9.11 7.20 12.46
CA PHE A 23 9.18 8.65 12.53
C PHE A 23 10.61 9.18 12.42
N ASP A 24 11.60 8.28 12.34
CA ASP A 24 12.98 8.68 12.12
C ASP A 24 13.21 9.17 10.68
N ARG A 25 14.09 10.13 10.52
CA ARG A 25 14.36 10.80 9.26
C ARG A 25 14.80 9.87 8.13
N PHE A 26 15.53 8.82 8.47
CA PHE A 26 16.01 7.83 7.48
C PHE A 26 14.84 7.01 6.94
N SER A 27 14.00 6.51 7.83
CA SER A 27 12.79 5.75 7.46
C SER A 27 11.82 6.62 6.66
N LEU A 28 11.55 7.85 7.10
CA LEU A 28 10.68 8.78 6.38
C LEU A 28 11.20 9.08 4.96
N GLY A 29 12.52 9.21 4.80
CA GLY A 29 13.16 9.45 3.51
C GLY A 29 12.85 8.37 2.46
N ARG A 30 12.70 7.13 2.87
CA ARG A 30 12.33 6.02 1.96
C ARG A 30 10.89 6.14 1.42
N TYR A 31 10.03 6.84 2.13
CA TYR A 31 8.63 7.06 1.76
C TYR A 31 8.38 8.46 1.19
N ALA A 32 9.42 9.29 1.14
CA ALA A 32 9.33 10.65 0.61
C ALA A 32 9.25 10.69 -0.92
N THR A 33 9.51 9.57 -1.60
CA THR A 33 9.53 9.44 -3.06
C THR A 33 8.67 8.27 -3.54
N ASP A 34 8.26 8.31 -4.79
CA ASP A 34 7.71 7.19 -5.56
C ASP A 34 8.45 7.10 -6.91
N ALA A 35 7.86 6.55 -7.97
CA ALA A 35 8.48 6.49 -9.29
C ALA A 35 8.38 7.84 -10.07
N SER A 36 7.81 8.87 -9.47
CA SER A 36 7.78 10.23 -10.03
C SER A 36 9.04 11.02 -9.63
N PHE A 37 9.15 12.25 -10.10
CA PHE A 37 10.20 13.18 -9.68
C PHE A 37 9.80 14.02 -8.45
N TYR A 38 8.60 13.83 -7.91
CA TYR A 38 8.17 14.54 -6.71
C TYR A 38 8.82 13.95 -5.45
N GLN A 39 9.13 14.84 -4.51
CA GLN A 39 9.66 14.45 -3.20
C GLN A 39 8.95 15.26 -2.11
N ILE A 40 8.21 14.57 -1.24
CA ILE A 40 7.51 15.16 -0.10
C ILE A 40 7.74 14.29 1.12
N MET A 41 8.35 14.84 2.17
CA MET A 41 8.61 14.12 3.40
C MET A 41 7.31 13.89 4.18
N PRO A 42 6.93 12.64 4.46
CA PRO A 42 5.76 12.36 5.28
C PRO A 42 5.99 12.74 6.76
N ALA A 43 4.91 12.99 7.49
CA ALA A 43 4.96 13.23 8.93
C ALA A 43 5.21 11.96 9.73
N GLY A 44 4.82 10.81 9.20
CA GLY A 44 5.03 9.50 9.81
C GLY A 44 4.63 8.38 8.85
N VAL A 45 5.09 7.16 9.13
CA VAL A 45 4.76 5.96 8.37
C VAL A 45 4.31 4.87 9.32
N VAL A 46 3.22 4.18 8.97
CA VAL A 46 2.72 2.99 9.66
C VAL A 46 2.72 1.82 8.69
N VAL A 47 3.30 0.69 9.12
CA VAL A 47 3.30 -0.57 8.36
C VAL A 47 2.49 -1.59 9.17
N PRO A 48 1.17 -1.66 8.97
CA PRO A 48 0.28 -2.50 9.77
C PRO A 48 0.51 -3.98 9.49
N ARG A 49 0.33 -4.84 10.50
CA ARG A 49 0.41 -6.30 10.36
C ARG A 49 -0.88 -6.94 9.88
N ASN A 50 -2.00 -6.25 10.07
CA ASN A 50 -3.33 -6.71 9.69
C ASN A 50 -4.24 -5.51 9.38
N MET A 51 -5.46 -5.80 8.91
CA MET A 51 -6.44 -4.78 8.52
C MET A 51 -6.94 -3.95 9.72
N ASP A 52 -7.09 -4.57 10.91
CA ASP A 52 -7.55 -3.87 12.11
C ASP A 52 -6.55 -2.78 12.53
N GLU A 53 -5.26 -3.08 12.44
CA GLU A 53 -4.22 -2.07 12.68
C GLU A 53 -4.22 -0.95 11.63
N ALA A 54 -4.47 -1.27 10.36
CA ALA A 54 -4.59 -0.26 9.31
C ALA A 54 -5.77 0.69 9.58
N LEU A 55 -6.93 0.14 9.95
CA LEU A 55 -8.10 0.90 10.35
C LEU A 55 -7.85 1.73 11.61
N ARG A 56 -7.13 1.16 12.57
CA ARG A 56 -6.74 1.88 13.79
C ARG A 56 -5.80 3.05 13.50
N ALA A 57 -4.78 2.83 12.67
CA ALA A 57 -3.88 3.89 12.23
C ALA A 57 -4.62 5.02 11.50
N LEU A 58 -5.57 4.67 10.63
CA LEU A 58 -6.42 5.63 9.94
C LEU A 58 -7.26 6.46 10.93
N ALA A 59 -7.87 5.81 11.92
CA ALA A 59 -8.68 6.49 12.95
C ALA A 59 -7.81 7.47 13.77
N ILE A 60 -6.62 7.04 14.21
CA ILE A 60 -5.69 7.88 14.97
C ILE A 60 -5.23 9.09 14.13
N ALA A 61 -4.87 8.89 12.87
CA ALA A 61 -4.45 9.96 11.98
C ALA A 61 -5.59 10.97 11.75
N ARG A 62 -6.83 10.48 11.55
CA ARG A 62 -8.02 11.34 11.42
C ARG A 62 -8.26 12.17 12.68
N ASP A 63 -8.20 11.55 13.85
CA ASP A 63 -8.39 12.25 15.14
C ASP A 63 -7.34 13.35 15.35
N ASP A 64 -6.12 13.16 14.83
CA ASP A 64 -5.02 14.14 14.86
C ASP A 64 -5.09 15.15 13.70
N GLY A 65 -6.15 15.10 12.86
CA GLY A 65 -6.34 16.00 11.72
C GLY A 65 -5.30 15.82 10.60
N ARG A 66 -4.69 14.64 10.48
CA ARG A 66 -3.65 14.36 9.48
C ARG A 66 -4.25 13.80 8.19
N ILE A 67 -3.67 14.21 7.09
CA ILE A 67 -3.89 13.58 5.78
C ILE A 67 -3.31 12.16 5.83
N VAL A 68 -3.98 11.21 5.18
CA VAL A 68 -3.51 9.83 5.06
C VAL A 68 -3.33 9.46 3.60
N THR A 69 -2.23 8.79 3.30
CA THR A 69 -1.98 8.17 2.00
C THR A 69 -1.76 6.68 2.17
N ALA A 70 -2.56 5.88 1.47
CA ALA A 70 -2.32 4.46 1.32
C ALA A 70 -1.15 4.22 0.36
N ARG A 71 -0.23 3.32 0.72
CA ARG A 71 0.93 2.98 -0.10
C ARG A 71 1.01 1.48 -0.36
N GLY A 72 1.24 1.14 -1.62
CA GLY A 72 1.63 -0.19 -2.07
C GLY A 72 3.08 -0.19 -2.58
N GLY A 73 3.31 -0.57 -3.82
CA GLY A 73 4.65 -0.65 -4.41
C GLY A 73 5.36 0.66 -4.69
N GLY A 74 4.70 1.81 -4.53
CA GLY A 74 5.29 3.13 -4.83
C GLY A 74 5.63 3.34 -6.30
N THR A 75 4.91 2.69 -7.20
CA THR A 75 5.18 2.69 -8.66
C THR A 75 4.47 3.82 -9.41
N SER A 76 3.78 4.72 -8.71
CA SER A 76 3.12 5.88 -9.31
C SER A 76 4.13 6.83 -9.95
N GLN A 77 3.80 7.32 -11.14
CA GLN A 77 4.64 8.27 -11.88
C GLN A 77 4.13 9.72 -11.80
N CYS A 78 3.04 9.95 -11.07
CA CYS A 78 2.41 11.27 -10.95
C CYS A 78 2.35 11.78 -9.50
N GLY A 79 3.11 11.18 -8.57
CA GLY A 79 3.22 11.63 -7.18
C GLY A 79 2.01 11.30 -6.30
N GLN A 80 1.13 10.36 -6.69
CA GLN A 80 -0.08 10.05 -5.90
C GLN A 80 0.25 9.42 -4.54
N THR A 81 1.46 8.90 -4.35
CA THR A 81 1.84 8.18 -3.12
C THR A 81 2.75 8.98 -2.20
N VAL A 82 3.01 10.24 -2.50
CA VAL A 82 3.79 11.13 -1.65
C VAL A 82 2.93 12.25 -1.07
N ASN A 83 3.08 12.52 0.23
CA ASN A 83 2.43 13.64 0.92
C ASN A 83 3.16 13.97 2.23
N ASN A 84 2.72 15.03 2.91
CA ASN A 84 3.25 15.48 4.20
C ASN A 84 2.44 14.96 5.42
N GLY A 85 1.52 14.00 5.21
CA GLY A 85 0.71 13.37 6.26
C GLY A 85 1.26 12.03 6.71
N ILE A 86 0.36 11.13 7.11
CA ILE A 86 0.69 9.75 7.50
C ILE A 86 0.59 8.83 6.28
N VAL A 87 1.64 8.07 6.03
CA VAL A 87 1.63 6.99 5.04
C VAL A 87 1.29 5.68 5.74
N ILE A 88 0.31 4.93 5.21
CA ILE A 88 0.00 3.56 5.64
C ILE A 88 0.45 2.62 4.53
N ASP A 89 1.50 1.83 4.81
CA ASP A 89 2.08 0.89 3.86
C ASP A 89 1.47 -0.50 4.01
N PHE A 90 0.74 -0.93 2.99
CA PHE A 90 0.08 -2.24 2.95
C PHE A 90 0.97 -3.35 2.36
N SER A 91 2.11 -3.02 1.77
CA SER A 91 2.87 -3.95 0.94
C SER A 91 3.59 -5.05 1.71
N LYS A 92 3.98 -4.80 2.98
CA LYS A 92 4.88 -5.68 3.73
C LYS A 92 4.16 -6.91 4.33
N HIS A 93 2.99 -6.73 4.90
CA HIS A 93 2.32 -7.79 5.69
C HIS A 93 0.93 -8.18 5.15
N LEU A 94 0.29 -7.31 4.38
CA LEU A 94 -1.07 -7.50 3.86
C LEU A 94 -1.03 -7.93 2.39
N ASN A 95 -0.47 -9.11 2.12
CA ASN A 95 -0.12 -9.56 0.76
C ASN A 95 -0.56 -11.01 0.45
N ARG A 96 -1.63 -11.49 1.10
CA ARG A 96 -2.13 -12.86 0.96
C ARG A 96 -3.37 -12.94 0.07
N ILE A 97 -3.62 -14.11 -0.51
CA ILE A 97 -4.95 -14.51 -0.99
C ILE A 97 -5.72 -15.02 0.24
N LEU A 98 -6.86 -14.40 0.54
CA LEU A 98 -7.72 -14.76 1.67
C LEU A 98 -8.69 -15.88 1.30
N SER A 99 -9.23 -15.85 0.07
CA SER A 99 -10.05 -16.92 -0.47
C SER A 99 -9.92 -16.98 -1.98
N LEU A 100 -10.08 -18.18 -2.55
CA LEU A 100 -10.06 -18.44 -3.99
C LEU A 100 -11.22 -19.37 -4.32
N ASP A 101 -12.11 -18.93 -5.20
CA ASP A 101 -13.18 -19.73 -5.82
C ASP A 101 -12.80 -19.96 -7.29
N VAL A 102 -12.31 -21.15 -7.58
CA VAL A 102 -11.84 -21.54 -8.91
C VAL A 102 -13.00 -21.67 -9.91
N GLU A 103 -14.15 -22.16 -9.46
CA GLU A 103 -15.34 -22.37 -10.30
C GLU A 103 -15.90 -21.03 -10.78
N ASN A 104 -16.07 -20.08 -9.86
CA ASN A 104 -16.57 -18.74 -10.18
C ASN A 104 -15.47 -17.78 -10.64
N ARG A 105 -14.20 -18.22 -10.64
CA ARG A 105 -13.03 -17.43 -11.05
C ARG A 105 -12.90 -16.12 -10.26
N THR A 106 -13.15 -16.17 -8.97
CA THR A 106 -13.04 -15.03 -8.07
C THR A 106 -12.06 -15.29 -6.93
N CYS A 107 -11.42 -14.24 -6.43
CA CYS A 107 -10.59 -14.32 -5.24
C CYS A 107 -10.72 -13.05 -4.41
N VAL A 108 -10.58 -13.22 -3.10
CA VAL A 108 -10.42 -12.11 -2.14
C VAL A 108 -8.96 -12.04 -1.75
N VAL A 109 -8.38 -10.86 -1.90
CA VAL A 109 -6.95 -10.66 -1.65
C VAL A 109 -6.72 -9.48 -0.70
N GLU A 110 -5.61 -9.51 0.00
CA GLU A 110 -5.11 -8.35 0.74
C GLU A 110 -4.52 -7.31 -0.24
N PRO A 111 -4.62 -6.00 0.08
CA PRO A 111 -4.29 -4.93 -0.87
C PRO A 111 -2.81 -4.87 -1.27
N GLY A 112 -1.91 -5.40 -0.45
CA GLY A 112 -0.47 -5.37 -0.66
C GLY A 112 0.08 -6.50 -1.52
N ILE A 113 -0.77 -7.45 -1.98
CA ILE A 113 -0.28 -8.52 -2.86
C ILE A 113 0.18 -7.95 -4.20
N VAL A 114 1.37 -8.32 -4.63
CA VAL A 114 1.95 -7.90 -5.90
C VAL A 114 1.29 -8.66 -7.05
N LEU A 115 1.03 -8.01 -8.18
CA LEU A 115 0.35 -8.62 -9.33
C LEU A 115 1.02 -9.91 -9.82
N ASP A 116 2.35 -9.91 -9.98
CA ASP A 116 3.08 -11.11 -10.41
C ASP A 116 3.01 -12.23 -9.38
N ASP A 117 2.99 -11.91 -8.08
CA ASP A 117 2.85 -12.91 -7.01
C ASP A 117 1.44 -13.51 -7.00
N LEU A 118 0.42 -12.69 -7.20
CA LEU A 118 -0.96 -13.15 -7.38
C LEU A 118 -1.04 -14.10 -8.57
N ASN A 119 -0.55 -13.69 -9.74
CA ASN A 119 -0.60 -14.49 -10.95
C ASN A 119 0.20 -15.80 -10.85
N ARG A 120 1.32 -15.79 -10.14
CA ARG A 120 2.11 -17.01 -9.84
C ARG A 120 1.29 -18.02 -9.03
N GLN A 121 0.50 -17.55 -8.07
CA GLN A 121 -0.37 -18.39 -7.24
C GLN A 121 -1.58 -18.90 -8.04
N LEU A 122 -2.24 -18.02 -8.81
CA LEU A 122 -3.40 -18.36 -9.63
C LEU A 122 -3.07 -19.35 -10.76
N LYS A 123 -1.85 -19.31 -11.29
CA LYS A 123 -1.38 -20.19 -12.37
C LYS A 123 -1.55 -21.68 -12.05
N LYS A 124 -1.45 -22.08 -10.79
CA LYS A 124 -1.64 -23.47 -10.33
C LYS A 124 -3.06 -23.98 -10.58
N HIS A 125 -4.01 -23.07 -10.75
CA HIS A 125 -5.42 -23.33 -11.02
C HIS A 125 -5.82 -23.01 -12.48
N GLY A 126 -4.85 -22.74 -13.37
CA GLY A 126 -5.11 -22.33 -14.74
C GLY A 126 -5.72 -20.93 -14.87
N LEU A 127 -5.63 -20.12 -13.82
CA LEU A 127 -6.20 -18.77 -13.72
C LEU A 127 -5.11 -17.71 -13.73
N TRP A 128 -5.50 -16.48 -14.05
CA TRP A 128 -4.66 -15.30 -13.97
C TRP A 128 -5.52 -14.03 -13.93
N PHE A 129 -4.99 -12.97 -13.32
CA PHE A 129 -5.62 -11.65 -13.30
C PHE A 129 -5.21 -10.86 -14.55
N PRO A 130 -6.16 -10.40 -15.39
CA PRO A 130 -5.87 -9.98 -16.76
C PRO A 130 -5.40 -8.52 -16.91
N VAL A 131 -5.59 -7.67 -15.92
CA VAL A 131 -5.11 -6.28 -15.98
C VAL A 131 -3.60 -6.28 -15.80
N ASP A 132 -2.89 -6.06 -16.89
CA ASP A 132 -1.44 -6.00 -16.90
C ASP A 132 -0.96 -4.54 -16.77
N VAL A 133 0.10 -4.36 -15.99
CA VAL A 133 0.78 -3.08 -15.88
C VAL A 133 2.28 -3.30 -16.09
N SER A 134 3.00 -2.31 -16.61
CA SER A 134 4.45 -2.40 -16.86
C SER A 134 5.25 -2.69 -15.58
N THR A 135 4.72 -2.33 -14.42
CA THR A 135 5.31 -2.53 -13.10
C THR A 135 4.76 -3.75 -12.37
N ALA A 136 4.26 -4.77 -13.08
CA ALA A 136 3.59 -5.96 -12.51
C ALA A 136 4.40 -6.65 -11.40
N SER A 137 5.73 -6.61 -11.49
CA SER A 137 6.64 -7.16 -10.48
C SER A 137 6.70 -6.36 -9.16
N ARG A 138 6.04 -5.21 -9.09
CA ARG A 138 6.05 -4.29 -7.93
C ARG A 138 4.67 -3.75 -7.59
N ALA A 139 3.82 -3.52 -8.60
CA ALA A 139 2.49 -2.96 -8.39
C ALA A 139 1.63 -3.90 -7.54
N THR A 140 1.02 -3.35 -6.51
CA THR A 140 0.12 -4.09 -5.62
C THR A 140 -1.32 -3.97 -6.10
N ILE A 141 -2.14 -4.98 -5.84
CA ILE A 141 -3.56 -5.00 -6.26
C ILE A 141 -4.34 -3.82 -5.69
N GLY A 142 -4.12 -3.47 -4.41
CA GLY A 142 -4.75 -2.28 -3.82
C GLY A 142 -4.30 -0.97 -4.48
N GLY A 143 -3.02 -0.85 -4.81
CA GLY A 143 -2.49 0.30 -5.56
C GLY A 143 -3.07 0.41 -6.97
N MET A 144 -3.19 -0.72 -7.67
CA MET A 144 -3.82 -0.79 -8.99
C MET A 144 -5.29 -0.38 -8.93
N ALA A 145 -6.05 -0.84 -7.91
CA ALA A 145 -7.45 -0.46 -7.70
C ALA A 145 -7.60 1.04 -7.43
N GLY A 146 -6.78 1.59 -6.54
CA GLY A 146 -6.78 3.03 -6.20
C GLY A 146 -6.46 3.92 -7.40
N ASN A 147 -5.56 3.48 -8.26
CA ASN A 147 -5.15 4.20 -9.47
C ASN A 147 -6.04 3.93 -10.70
N ASN A 148 -6.99 3.00 -10.62
CA ASN A 148 -7.71 2.46 -11.77
C ASN A 148 -6.77 2.05 -12.91
N SER A 149 -5.77 1.27 -12.58
CA SER A 149 -4.67 0.91 -13.48
C SER A 149 -5.13 0.18 -14.73
N CYS A 150 -4.40 0.37 -15.81
CA CYS A 150 -4.59 -0.30 -17.09
C CYS A 150 -3.24 -0.70 -17.69
N GLY A 151 -3.29 -1.53 -18.72
CA GLY A 151 -2.11 -1.96 -19.46
C GLY A 151 -2.45 -2.36 -20.89
N GLY A 152 -1.54 -3.00 -21.60
CA GLY A 152 -1.71 -3.38 -23.01
C GLY A 152 -2.91 -4.30 -23.28
N ARG A 153 -3.34 -5.07 -22.29
CA ARG A 153 -4.51 -5.98 -22.39
C ARG A 153 -5.83 -5.33 -22.03
N SER A 154 -5.81 -4.10 -21.52
CA SER A 154 -7.03 -3.41 -21.04
C SER A 154 -8.03 -3.08 -22.15
N LEU A 155 -7.60 -3.04 -23.42
CA LEU A 155 -8.51 -2.94 -24.55
C LEU A 155 -9.50 -4.12 -24.59
N ARG A 156 -9.06 -5.31 -24.19
CA ARG A 156 -9.90 -6.53 -24.16
C ARG A 156 -10.55 -6.76 -22.80
N TYR A 157 -9.84 -6.53 -21.72
CA TYR A 157 -10.24 -6.96 -20.37
C TYR A 157 -10.67 -5.81 -19.47
N GLY A 158 -10.60 -4.57 -19.94
CA GLY A 158 -10.95 -3.39 -19.15
C GLY A 158 -9.81 -2.91 -18.26
N THR A 159 -10.15 -1.94 -17.43
CA THR A 159 -9.27 -1.38 -16.39
C THR A 159 -9.49 -2.09 -15.07
N MET A 160 -8.78 -1.67 -14.01
CA MET A 160 -8.84 -2.32 -12.69
C MET A 160 -10.21 -2.22 -12.02
N ARG A 161 -10.99 -1.18 -12.30
CA ARG A 161 -12.34 -0.94 -11.76
C ARG A 161 -13.38 -1.03 -12.85
#